data_939a902c8522547d401ebcd86276633e
#
_entry.id   939a902c8522547d401ebcd86276633e
#
_cell.length_a   1.000
_cell.length_b   1.000
_cell.length_c   1.000
_cell.angle_alpha   90.00
_cell.angle_beta   90.00
_cell.angle_gamma   90.00
#
_symmetry.space_group_name_H-M   'P 1'
#
loop_
_entity.id
_entity.type
_entity.pdbx_description
1 polymer ?
#
loop_
_entity_poly.entity_id
_entity_poly.type
_entity_poly.pdbx_seq_one_letter_code
_entity_poly.pdbx_strand_id
1 'polypeptide(L)'
;MTTPVPDGPGTLLLPVLPLRELCLFPEASLGLVVNRAPALKVVEIANRSGRRLLAVAQKEQAAAAAGHWDLHSVGTLAEITEVAPLEEGARRLELDGLRRARLLNVLGGDTQIAEVELLEEGDSGDEWGAAVEALARYLHAHADLRSFLDEQRRSKEPMAWVNLACQHLPITATARQRLLEASAAERCLKIGRGLDALLRKEKGD
;
A
#
# COMPACT_ATOMS: atom_id res chain seq x y z
N MET A 1 -3.20 -4.61 -23.30
CA MET A 1 -4.09 -5.63 -22.73
C MET A 1 -3.54 -6.00 -21.37
N THR A 2 -4.20 -5.59 -20.30
CA THR A 2 -3.78 -5.90 -18.93
C THR A 2 -4.20 -7.33 -18.61
N THR A 3 -3.27 -8.20 -18.29
CA THR A 3 -3.58 -9.57 -17.87
C THR A 3 -4.42 -9.51 -16.58
N PRO A 4 -5.55 -10.23 -16.46
CA PRO A 4 -6.32 -10.20 -15.23
C PRO A 4 -5.47 -10.62 -14.02
N VAL A 5 -5.73 -10.05 -12.86
CA VAL A 5 -5.14 -10.53 -11.61
C VAL A 5 -5.73 -11.90 -11.33
N PRO A 6 -4.93 -12.92 -11.01
CA PRO A 6 -5.49 -14.22 -10.62
C PRO A 6 -6.47 -14.06 -9.45
N ASP A 7 -7.65 -14.66 -9.54
CA ASP A 7 -8.70 -14.56 -8.52
C ASP A 7 -8.44 -15.42 -7.27
N GLY A 8 -7.38 -16.25 -7.26
CA GLY A 8 -7.05 -17.16 -6.16
C GLY A 8 -5.65 -16.94 -5.58
N PRO A 9 -5.29 -17.68 -4.54
CA PRO A 9 -3.93 -17.75 -4.05
C PRO A 9 -3.03 -18.28 -5.17
N GLY A 10 -2.02 -17.53 -5.51
CA GLY A 10 -1.08 -17.87 -6.57
C GLY A 10 0.24 -17.15 -6.36
N THR A 11 1.30 -17.77 -6.85
CA THR A 11 2.63 -17.20 -6.81
C THR A 11 2.90 -16.45 -8.11
N LEU A 12 3.40 -15.22 -8.00
CA LEU A 12 3.76 -14.35 -9.12
C LEU A 12 5.22 -13.94 -9.00
N LEU A 13 5.84 -13.69 -10.16
CA LEU A 13 7.14 -13.01 -10.23
C LEU A 13 6.91 -11.55 -10.59
N LEU A 14 7.31 -10.63 -9.71
CA LEU A 14 7.08 -9.20 -9.86
C LEU A 14 8.37 -8.41 -9.67
N PRO A 15 8.58 -7.35 -10.47
CA PRO A 15 9.59 -6.34 -10.16
C PRO A 15 9.27 -5.69 -8.81
N VAL A 16 10.30 -5.44 -7.99
CA VAL A 16 10.13 -4.89 -6.64
C VAL A 16 10.45 -3.41 -6.62
N LEU A 17 9.48 -2.59 -6.23
CA LEU A 17 9.66 -1.18 -5.97
C LEU A 17 9.67 -0.91 -4.46
N PRO A 18 10.86 -0.63 -3.88
CA PRO A 18 10.95 -0.32 -2.46
C PRO A 18 10.42 1.08 -2.18
N LEU A 19 9.54 1.18 -1.19
CA LEU A 19 8.96 2.43 -0.71
C LEU A 19 9.67 2.87 0.58
N ARG A 20 10.10 4.13 0.63
CA ARG A 20 10.68 4.72 1.84
C ARG A 20 9.61 5.52 2.58
N GLU A 21 9.38 5.16 3.85
CA GLU A 21 8.40 5.83 4.72
C GLU A 21 6.97 5.87 4.15
N LEU A 22 6.71 5.05 3.14
CA LEU A 22 5.43 4.96 2.46
C LEU A 22 4.95 3.51 2.44
N CYS A 23 3.64 3.34 2.47
CA CYS A 23 2.94 2.09 2.18
C CYS A 23 1.88 2.34 1.12
N LEU A 24 1.55 1.34 0.35
CA LEU A 24 0.40 1.36 -0.55
C LEU A 24 -0.60 0.31 -0.09
N PHE A 25 -1.86 0.70 0.08
CA PHE A 25 -2.94 -0.22 0.39
C PHE A 25 -3.70 -0.64 -0.86
N PRO A 26 -4.32 -1.82 -0.87
CA PRO A 26 -5.31 -2.16 -1.90
C PRO A 26 -6.39 -1.08 -2.01
N GLU A 27 -6.91 -0.86 -3.22
CA GLU A 27 -7.95 0.14 -3.55
C GLU A 27 -7.53 1.61 -3.36
N ALA A 28 -6.28 1.86 -2.95
CA ALA A 28 -5.72 3.20 -2.84
C ALA A 28 -4.76 3.51 -3.99
N SER A 29 -4.56 4.79 -4.24
CA SER A 29 -3.57 5.29 -5.21
C SER A 29 -2.41 5.95 -4.49
N LEU A 30 -1.24 5.91 -5.12
CA LEU A 30 -0.01 6.52 -4.62
C LEU A 30 0.77 7.17 -5.76
N GLY A 31 0.89 8.51 -5.68
CA GLY A 31 1.81 9.27 -6.52
C GLY A 31 3.20 9.34 -5.90
N LEU A 32 4.24 9.08 -6.67
CA LEU A 32 5.63 9.20 -6.21
C LEU A 32 6.59 9.60 -7.32
N VAL A 33 7.75 10.12 -6.93
CA VAL A 33 8.85 10.44 -7.85
C VAL A 33 9.96 9.42 -7.69
N VAL A 34 10.39 8.85 -8.80
CA VAL A 34 11.49 7.89 -8.88
C VAL A 34 12.65 8.53 -9.65
N ASN A 35 13.82 8.61 -9.02
CA ASN A 35 15.02 9.20 -9.59
C ASN A 35 16.29 8.32 -9.43
N ARG A 36 16.19 7.22 -8.68
CA ARG A 36 17.34 6.32 -8.49
C ARG A 36 17.39 5.26 -9.58
N ALA A 37 18.57 5.01 -10.14
CA ALA A 37 18.77 4.07 -11.23
C ALA A 37 18.16 2.66 -10.99
N PRO A 38 18.29 2.02 -9.81
CA PRO A 38 17.65 0.73 -9.57
C PRO A 38 16.12 0.79 -9.65
N ALA A 39 15.50 1.82 -9.09
CA ALA A 39 14.04 1.97 -9.11
C ALA A 39 13.52 2.35 -10.51
N LEU A 40 14.24 3.17 -11.27
CA LEU A 40 13.92 3.47 -12.67
C LEU A 40 13.91 2.19 -13.52
N LYS A 41 14.88 1.30 -13.30
CA LYS A 41 14.95 0.01 -13.98
C LYS A 41 13.76 -0.90 -13.64
N VAL A 42 13.32 -0.91 -12.38
CA VAL A 42 12.09 -1.61 -11.94
C VAL A 42 10.87 -1.11 -12.72
N VAL A 43 10.71 0.21 -12.82
CA VAL A 43 9.59 0.83 -13.57
C VAL A 43 9.65 0.46 -15.05
N GLU A 44 10.83 0.46 -15.66
CA GLU A 44 11.00 0.08 -17.06
C GLU A 44 10.59 -1.38 -17.30
N ILE A 45 11.01 -2.30 -16.42
CA ILE A 45 10.62 -3.70 -16.52
C ILE A 45 9.13 -3.88 -16.32
N ALA A 46 8.56 -3.26 -15.28
CA ALA A 46 7.13 -3.32 -15.02
C ALA A 46 6.31 -2.82 -16.23
N ASN A 47 6.71 -1.71 -16.85
CA ASN A 47 6.05 -1.18 -18.04
C ASN A 47 6.05 -2.15 -19.23
N ARG A 48 7.10 -2.98 -19.37
CA ARG A 48 7.21 -3.97 -20.44
C ARG A 48 6.50 -5.29 -20.12
N SER A 49 6.25 -5.57 -18.83
CA SER A 49 5.70 -6.84 -18.33
C SER A 49 4.31 -6.71 -17.70
N GLY A 50 3.42 -5.93 -18.32
CA GLY A 50 2.03 -5.83 -17.89
C GLY A 50 1.74 -4.76 -16.85
N ARG A 51 2.67 -3.81 -16.63
CA ARG A 51 2.54 -2.64 -15.75
C ARG A 51 2.34 -2.98 -14.27
N ARG A 52 2.75 -4.18 -13.86
CA ARG A 52 2.60 -4.65 -12.48
C ARG A 52 3.94 -4.73 -11.76
N LEU A 53 3.91 -4.42 -10.48
CA LEU A 53 5.06 -4.49 -9.58
C LEU A 53 4.61 -4.80 -8.15
N LEU A 54 5.55 -5.21 -7.30
CA LEU A 54 5.37 -5.26 -5.86
C LEU A 54 5.83 -3.92 -5.27
N ALA A 55 4.92 -3.14 -4.74
CA ALA A 55 5.23 -1.97 -3.92
C ALA A 55 5.37 -2.42 -2.45
N VAL A 56 6.57 -2.30 -1.88
CA VAL A 56 6.86 -2.82 -0.53
C VAL A 56 7.72 -1.85 0.27
N ALA A 57 7.34 -1.60 1.54
CA ALA A 57 8.06 -0.68 2.40
C ALA A 57 9.44 -1.23 2.80
N GLN A 58 10.43 -0.34 2.85
CA GLN A 58 11.74 -0.63 3.45
C GLN A 58 11.64 -0.53 4.98
N LYS A 59 12.35 -1.39 5.69
CA LYS A 59 12.50 -1.25 7.13
C LYS A 59 13.43 -0.08 7.47
N GLU A 60 13.13 0.64 8.55
CA GLU A 60 13.81 1.90 8.91
C GLU A 60 15.33 1.75 9.18
N GLN A 61 15.78 0.54 9.53
CA GLN A 61 17.19 0.28 9.88
C GLN A 61 18.06 -0.15 8.69
N ALA A 62 17.52 -0.22 7.49
CA ALA A 62 18.31 -0.57 6.32
C ALA A 62 19.27 0.55 5.95
N ALA A 63 20.46 0.54 6.54
CA ALA A 63 21.59 1.27 5.99
C ALA A 63 21.74 0.87 4.53
N ALA A 64 21.79 1.87 3.64
CA ALA A 64 21.88 1.67 2.19
C ALA A 64 23.23 1.07 1.79
N ALA A 65 23.51 -0.15 2.22
CA ALA A 65 24.54 -0.97 1.58
C ALA A 65 24.03 -1.29 0.17
N ALA A 66 24.81 -0.92 -0.82
CA ALA A 66 24.46 -1.07 -2.22
C ALA A 66 23.99 -2.52 -2.50
N GLY A 67 22.74 -2.68 -2.90
CA GLY A 67 22.20 -3.92 -3.43
C GLY A 67 21.35 -4.78 -2.49
N HIS A 68 21.26 -4.52 -1.19
CA HIS A 68 20.38 -5.24 -0.27
C HIS A 68 19.33 -4.30 0.32
N TRP A 69 18.08 -4.51 -0.07
CA TRP A 69 16.94 -3.83 0.55
C TRP A 69 16.41 -4.69 1.69
N ASP A 70 16.44 -4.17 2.91
CA ASP A 70 15.71 -4.80 4.00
C ASP A 70 14.24 -4.41 3.88
N LEU A 71 13.45 -5.33 3.35
CA LEU A 71 12.05 -5.13 3.01
C LEU A 71 11.15 -5.76 4.06
N HIS A 72 9.97 -5.18 4.22
CA HIS A 72 8.90 -5.85 4.96
C HIS A 72 8.42 -7.09 4.21
N SER A 73 7.81 -8.03 4.94
CA SER A 73 7.34 -9.30 4.36
C SER A 73 6.04 -9.17 3.58
N VAL A 74 5.28 -8.09 3.78
CA VAL A 74 4.03 -7.82 3.08
C VAL A 74 4.12 -6.47 2.40
N GLY A 75 3.80 -6.46 1.11
CA GLY A 75 3.60 -5.28 0.29
C GLY A 75 2.28 -5.39 -0.46
N THR A 76 2.17 -4.62 -1.52
CA THR A 76 0.98 -4.57 -2.37
C THR A 76 1.36 -4.80 -3.82
N LEU A 77 0.70 -5.76 -4.47
CA LEU A 77 0.66 -5.84 -5.93
C LEU A 77 0.02 -4.56 -6.43
N ALA A 78 0.75 -3.80 -7.21
CA ALA A 78 0.31 -2.53 -7.75
C ALA A 78 0.36 -2.52 -9.28
N GLU A 79 -0.51 -1.73 -9.87
CA GLU A 79 -0.50 -1.39 -11.29
C GLU A 79 0.00 0.04 -11.48
N ILE A 80 0.91 0.22 -12.43
CA ILE A 80 1.34 1.55 -12.86
C ILE A 80 0.26 2.12 -13.78
N THR A 81 -0.45 3.14 -13.32
CA THR A 81 -1.50 3.81 -14.11
C THR A 81 -0.93 4.92 -14.98
N GLU A 82 0.06 5.64 -14.47
CA GLU A 82 0.73 6.71 -15.21
C GLU A 82 2.24 6.71 -14.98
N VAL A 83 2.98 7.07 -16.02
CA VAL A 83 4.42 7.36 -15.96
C VAL A 83 4.67 8.64 -16.73
N ALA A 84 5.05 9.70 -16.05
CA ALA A 84 5.41 10.98 -16.67
C ALA A 84 6.91 11.26 -16.50
N PRO A 85 7.60 11.69 -17.58
CA PRO A 85 9.00 12.11 -17.46
C PRO A 85 9.10 13.42 -16.68
N LEU A 86 10.16 13.55 -15.88
CA LEU A 86 10.56 14.75 -15.19
C LEU A 86 11.99 15.14 -15.61
N GLU A 87 12.45 16.29 -15.13
CA GLU A 87 13.81 16.75 -15.33
C GLU A 87 14.84 15.75 -14.75
N GLU A 88 16.08 15.84 -15.23
CA GLU A 88 17.22 14.99 -14.78
C GLU A 88 16.96 13.48 -14.87
N GLY A 89 16.06 13.03 -15.74
CA GLY A 89 15.75 11.61 -15.95
C GLY A 89 14.86 10.99 -14.88
N ALA A 90 14.37 11.76 -13.92
CA ALA A 90 13.36 11.30 -12.96
C ALA A 90 12.04 10.96 -13.64
N ARG A 91 11.19 10.18 -12.96
CA ARG A 91 9.84 9.81 -13.41
C ARG A 91 8.85 10.08 -12.29
N ARG A 92 7.71 10.68 -12.62
CA ARG A 92 6.53 10.66 -11.77
C ARG A 92 5.73 9.40 -12.09
N LEU A 93 5.36 8.67 -11.07
CA LEU A 93 4.53 7.47 -11.17
C LEU A 93 3.24 7.68 -10.43
N GLU A 94 2.16 7.14 -11.00
CA GLU A 94 0.92 6.88 -10.29
C GLU A 94 0.72 5.36 -10.22
N LEU A 95 0.50 4.88 -9.00
CA LEU A 95 0.30 3.47 -8.69
C LEU A 95 -1.08 3.25 -8.10
N ASP A 96 -1.80 2.25 -8.59
CA ASP A 96 -3.02 1.76 -7.97
C ASP A 96 -2.74 0.44 -7.25
N GLY A 97 -3.06 0.37 -5.96
CA GLY A 97 -2.95 -0.84 -5.17
C GLY A 97 -4.07 -1.82 -5.53
N LEU A 98 -3.71 -3.06 -5.86
CA LEU A 98 -4.66 -4.09 -6.27
C LEU A 98 -4.94 -5.10 -5.15
N ARG A 99 -3.89 -5.78 -4.67
CA ARG A 99 -4.00 -6.84 -3.64
C ARG A 99 -2.78 -6.84 -2.75
N ARG A 100 -2.94 -7.25 -1.51
CA ARG A 100 -1.79 -7.53 -0.63
C ARG A 100 -1.02 -8.73 -1.17
N ALA A 101 0.29 -8.68 -1.04
CA ALA A 101 1.17 -9.76 -1.46
C ALA A 101 2.26 -9.99 -0.41
N ARG A 102 2.51 -11.26 -0.09
CA ARG A 102 3.63 -11.67 0.76
C ARG A 102 4.85 -11.92 -0.10
N LEU A 103 5.95 -11.30 0.26
CA LEU A 103 7.25 -11.51 -0.34
C LEU A 103 7.80 -12.85 0.16
N LEU A 104 7.98 -13.81 -0.74
CA LEU A 104 8.53 -15.14 -0.43
C LEU A 104 10.03 -15.16 -0.61
N ASN A 105 10.51 -14.68 -1.74
CA ASN A 105 11.92 -14.70 -2.08
C ASN A 105 12.26 -13.54 -3.02
N VAL A 106 13.45 -12.94 -2.85
CA VAL A 106 13.99 -11.96 -3.79
C VAL A 106 15.05 -12.64 -4.64
N LEU A 107 14.76 -12.75 -5.92
CA LEU A 107 15.69 -13.26 -6.91
C LEU A 107 16.71 -12.18 -7.19
N GLY A 108 17.96 -12.40 -6.78
CA GLY A 108 19.03 -11.42 -6.85
C GLY A 108 19.42 -11.03 -8.28
N GLY A 109 20.09 -9.91 -8.40
CA GLY A 109 20.61 -9.33 -9.64
C GLY A 109 20.45 -7.81 -9.65
N ASP A 110 20.85 -7.17 -10.75
CA ASP A 110 20.73 -5.70 -10.93
C ASP A 110 19.28 -5.21 -10.91
N THR A 111 18.33 -6.11 -11.07
CA THR A 111 16.89 -5.84 -11.01
C THR A 111 16.27 -6.81 -10.04
N GLN A 112 15.71 -6.29 -8.97
CA GLN A 112 15.08 -7.13 -7.97
C GLN A 112 13.72 -7.58 -8.47
N ILE A 113 13.62 -8.86 -8.77
CA ILE A 113 12.36 -9.56 -9.02
C ILE A 113 12.09 -10.38 -7.78
N ALA A 114 10.86 -10.35 -7.28
CA ALA A 114 10.44 -11.16 -6.17
C ALA A 114 9.42 -12.20 -6.60
N GLU A 115 9.54 -13.37 -5.99
CA GLU A 115 8.46 -14.33 -5.90
C GLU A 115 7.53 -13.90 -4.78
N VAL A 116 6.24 -13.73 -5.08
CA VAL A 116 5.24 -13.25 -4.14
C VAL A 116 4.03 -14.15 -4.13
N GLU A 117 3.42 -14.31 -2.96
CA GLU A 117 2.12 -14.96 -2.77
C GLU A 117 1.04 -13.89 -2.61
N LEU A 118 -0.02 -13.96 -3.42
CA LEU A 118 -1.17 -13.08 -3.25
C LEU A 118 -1.94 -13.47 -1.99
N LEU A 119 -2.17 -12.50 -1.12
CA LEU A 119 -2.93 -12.69 0.11
C LEU A 119 -4.41 -12.43 -0.15
N GLU A 120 -5.25 -13.29 0.38
CA GLU A 120 -6.67 -13.02 0.46
C GLU A 120 -6.94 -12.02 1.58
N GLU A 121 -7.91 -11.12 1.39
CA GLU A 121 -8.30 -10.20 2.46
C GLU A 121 -8.97 -10.95 3.62
N GLY A 122 -9.65 -12.04 3.32
CA GLY A 122 -10.43 -12.79 4.29
C GLY A 122 -11.70 -12.04 4.70
N ASP A 123 -12.46 -12.65 5.56
CA ASP A 123 -13.65 -12.02 6.14
C ASP A 123 -13.23 -11.04 7.25
N SER A 124 -13.82 -9.87 7.25
CA SER A 124 -13.64 -8.87 8.31
C SER A 124 -14.54 -9.12 9.52
N GLY A 125 -15.45 -10.09 9.43
CA GLY A 125 -16.40 -10.42 10.50
C GLY A 125 -17.28 -9.23 10.90
N ASP A 126 -17.61 -9.18 12.18
CA ASP A 126 -18.37 -8.06 12.77
C ASP A 126 -17.49 -6.83 13.05
N GLU A 127 -16.17 -6.99 13.02
CA GLU A 127 -15.21 -5.92 13.36
C GLU A 127 -15.25 -4.76 12.37
N TRP A 128 -15.66 -5.00 11.11
CA TRP A 128 -15.72 -3.93 10.12
C TRP A 128 -16.78 -2.88 10.48
N GLY A 129 -17.91 -3.28 11.05
CA GLY A 129 -18.97 -2.37 11.50
C GLY A 129 -18.44 -1.37 12.51
N ALA A 130 -17.77 -1.86 13.55
CA ALA A 130 -17.15 -1.01 14.57
C ALA A 130 -16.05 -0.09 13.98
N ALA A 131 -15.25 -0.58 13.02
CA ALA A 131 -14.24 0.21 12.34
C ALA A 131 -14.85 1.36 11.52
N VAL A 132 -15.93 1.08 10.77
CA VAL A 132 -16.63 2.08 9.97
C VAL A 132 -17.29 3.14 10.86
N GLU A 133 -17.89 2.75 11.99
CA GLU A 133 -18.44 3.70 12.96
C GLU A 133 -17.34 4.60 13.57
N ALA A 134 -16.21 4.03 13.97
CA ALA A 134 -15.08 4.80 14.47
C ALA A 134 -14.54 5.76 13.40
N LEU A 135 -14.44 5.31 12.16
CA LEU A 135 -14.05 6.14 11.03
C LEU A 135 -15.04 7.27 10.77
N ALA A 136 -16.33 6.97 10.79
CA ALA A 136 -17.38 7.98 10.64
C ALA A 136 -17.31 9.06 11.73
N ARG A 137 -17.10 8.66 12.99
CA ARG A 137 -16.88 9.62 14.09
C ARG A 137 -15.65 10.49 13.87
N TYR A 138 -14.53 9.88 13.47
CA TYR A 138 -13.31 10.61 13.20
C TYR A 138 -13.48 11.60 12.04
N LEU A 139 -14.05 11.16 10.92
CA LEU A 139 -14.27 11.99 9.74
C LEU A 139 -15.32 13.08 9.95
N HIS A 140 -16.25 12.90 10.92
CA HIS A 140 -17.17 13.97 11.31
C HIS A 140 -16.42 15.19 11.89
N ALA A 141 -15.34 14.95 12.61
CA ALA A 141 -14.46 15.99 13.13
C ALA A 141 -13.45 16.53 12.10
N HIS A 142 -13.26 15.84 10.98
CA HIS A 142 -12.22 16.11 9.96
C HIS A 142 -12.87 16.20 8.57
N ALA A 143 -13.64 17.25 8.32
CA ALA A 143 -14.46 17.39 7.10
C ALA A 143 -13.63 17.38 5.79
N ASP A 144 -12.44 17.99 5.80
CA ASP A 144 -11.56 18.03 4.62
C ASP A 144 -11.06 16.62 4.25
N LEU A 145 -10.64 15.84 5.25
CA LEU A 145 -10.23 14.46 5.05
C LEU A 145 -11.41 13.60 4.57
N ARG A 146 -12.60 13.82 5.10
CA ARG A 146 -13.82 13.14 4.66
C ARG A 146 -14.08 13.41 3.18
N SER A 147 -14.12 14.68 2.77
CA SER A 147 -14.35 15.06 1.37
C SER A 147 -13.33 14.42 0.44
N PHE A 148 -12.06 14.48 0.83
CA PHE A 148 -10.98 13.85 0.08
C PHE A 148 -11.16 12.33 -0.07
N LEU A 149 -11.48 11.61 1.02
CA LEU A 149 -11.69 10.16 0.96
C LEU A 149 -12.94 9.79 0.16
N ASP A 150 -14.00 10.58 0.24
CA ASP A 150 -15.23 10.36 -0.54
C ASP A 150 -14.95 10.52 -2.05
N GLU A 151 -14.10 11.47 -2.45
CA GLU A 151 -13.66 11.67 -3.84
C GLU A 151 -12.75 10.53 -4.35
N GLN A 152 -11.90 9.99 -3.48
CA GLN A 152 -10.95 8.93 -3.84
C GLN A 152 -11.61 7.54 -3.88
N ARG A 153 -12.80 7.40 -3.32
CA ARG A 153 -13.48 6.11 -3.19
C ARG A 153 -13.90 5.55 -4.54
N ARG A 154 -13.25 4.48 -5.00
CA ARG A 154 -13.53 3.79 -6.26
C ARG A 154 -14.46 2.59 -6.09
N SER A 155 -14.44 1.94 -4.93
CA SER A 155 -15.19 0.73 -4.63
C SER A 155 -16.20 0.95 -3.51
N LYS A 156 -17.32 0.22 -3.57
CA LYS A 156 -18.33 0.20 -2.51
C LYS A 156 -18.06 -0.88 -1.47
N GLU A 157 -17.06 -1.72 -1.71
CA GLU A 157 -16.68 -2.78 -0.79
C GLU A 157 -16.24 -2.20 0.56
N PRO A 158 -16.68 -2.77 1.69
CA PRO A 158 -16.36 -2.25 3.01
C PRO A 158 -14.86 -2.14 3.28
N MET A 159 -14.09 -3.17 2.91
CA MET A 159 -12.64 -3.17 3.12
C MET A 159 -11.89 -2.15 2.26
N ALA A 160 -12.41 -1.80 1.08
CA ALA A 160 -11.85 -0.72 0.27
C ALA A 160 -11.87 0.61 1.01
N TRP A 161 -12.96 0.90 1.73
CA TRP A 161 -13.08 2.10 2.56
C TRP A 161 -12.08 2.12 3.72
N VAL A 162 -11.93 0.99 4.42
CA VAL A 162 -10.94 0.84 5.50
C VAL A 162 -9.51 0.98 4.97
N ASN A 163 -9.21 0.36 3.83
CA ASN A 163 -7.89 0.46 3.20
C ASN A 163 -7.56 1.89 2.77
N LEU A 164 -8.50 2.57 2.14
CA LEU A 164 -8.35 3.97 1.74
C LEU A 164 -8.12 4.87 2.96
N ALA A 165 -8.85 4.64 4.06
CA ALA A 165 -8.62 5.35 5.32
C ALA A 165 -7.21 5.06 5.86
N CYS A 166 -6.77 3.80 5.90
CA CYS A 166 -5.42 3.43 6.34
C CYS A 166 -4.32 4.13 5.52
N GLN A 167 -4.55 4.34 4.23
CA GLN A 167 -3.62 5.05 3.34
C GLN A 167 -3.42 6.51 3.75
N HIS A 168 -4.49 7.22 4.14
CA HIS A 168 -4.51 8.67 4.28
C HIS A 168 -4.60 9.20 5.72
N LEU A 169 -4.85 8.34 6.70
CA LEU A 169 -4.85 8.75 8.11
C LEU A 169 -3.47 9.28 8.55
N PRO A 170 -3.42 10.26 9.48
CA PRO A 170 -2.18 10.84 10.00
C PRO A 170 -1.49 9.91 11.01
N ILE A 171 -1.05 8.74 10.54
CA ILE A 171 -0.34 7.74 11.32
C ILE A 171 1.08 7.54 10.77
N THR A 172 1.97 7.02 11.59
CA THR A 172 3.36 6.77 11.18
C THR A 172 3.45 5.68 10.11
N ALA A 173 4.53 5.69 9.31
CA ALA A 173 4.80 4.65 8.32
C ALA A 173 4.81 3.25 8.94
N THR A 174 5.42 3.10 10.12
CA THR A 174 5.47 1.85 10.88
C THR A 174 4.06 1.37 11.29
N ALA A 175 3.20 2.28 11.76
CA ALA A 175 1.82 1.94 12.11
C ALA A 175 1.03 1.53 10.87
N ARG A 176 1.22 2.25 9.76
CA ARG A 176 0.60 1.94 8.46
C ARG A 176 1.02 0.56 7.96
N GLN A 177 2.31 0.24 8.03
CA GLN A 177 2.82 -1.09 7.66
C GLN A 177 2.21 -2.22 8.52
N ARG A 178 2.09 -2.02 9.83
CA ARG A 178 1.42 -2.99 10.73
C ARG A 178 -0.05 -3.22 10.39
N LEU A 179 -0.74 -2.20 9.88
CA LEU A 179 -2.11 -2.34 9.37
C LEU A 179 -2.14 -3.11 8.05
N LEU A 180 -1.17 -2.88 7.15
CA LEU A 180 -1.08 -3.61 5.89
C LEU A 180 -0.77 -5.11 6.11
N GLU A 181 0.05 -5.45 7.11
CA GLU A 181 0.39 -6.84 7.47
C GLU A 181 -0.75 -7.58 8.16
N ALA A 182 -1.67 -6.86 8.81
CA ALA A 182 -2.79 -7.44 9.55
C ALA A 182 -3.84 -8.07 8.62
N SER A 183 -4.54 -9.10 9.09
CA SER A 183 -5.76 -9.62 8.44
C SER A 183 -6.84 -8.54 8.38
N ALA A 184 -7.91 -8.77 7.59
CA ALA A 184 -9.02 -7.81 7.48
C ALA A 184 -9.64 -7.51 8.86
N ALA A 185 -9.99 -8.54 9.63
CA ALA A 185 -10.57 -8.40 10.97
C ALA A 185 -9.63 -7.66 11.93
N GLU A 186 -8.34 -8.05 11.98
CA GLU A 186 -7.36 -7.38 12.83
C GLU A 186 -7.12 -5.92 12.41
N ARG A 187 -7.16 -5.62 11.12
CA ARG A 187 -7.01 -4.26 10.59
C ARG A 187 -8.17 -3.40 11.04
N CYS A 188 -9.40 -3.89 10.90
CA CYS A 188 -10.60 -3.22 11.38
C CYS A 188 -10.53 -2.94 12.89
N LEU A 189 -10.16 -3.93 13.69
CA LEU A 189 -10.02 -3.77 15.12
C LEU A 189 -8.95 -2.75 15.51
N LYS A 190 -7.78 -2.81 14.87
CA LYS A 190 -6.67 -1.90 15.13
C LYS A 190 -6.99 -0.45 14.72
N ILE A 191 -7.62 -0.26 13.55
CA ILE A 191 -7.96 1.08 13.08
C ILE A 191 -9.07 1.70 13.96
N GLY A 192 -10.09 0.94 14.33
CA GLY A 192 -11.15 1.43 15.22
C GLY A 192 -10.57 1.94 16.55
N ARG A 193 -9.75 1.13 17.20
CA ARG A 193 -9.08 1.53 18.47
C ARG A 193 -8.13 2.72 18.28
N GLY A 194 -7.40 2.78 17.17
CA GLY A 194 -6.49 3.88 16.87
C GLY A 194 -7.22 5.20 16.65
N LEU A 195 -8.33 5.20 15.94
CA LEU A 195 -9.16 6.38 15.69
C LEU A 195 -9.81 6.92 16.98
N ASP A 196 -10.31 6.04 17.83
CA ASP A 196 -10.86 6.45 19.14
C ASP A 196 -9.77 7.04 20.04
N ALA A 197 -8.54 6.54 19.99
CA ALA A 197 -7.42 7.11 20.71
C ALA A 197 -7.00 8.48 20.16
N LEU A 198 -6.99 8.67 18.82
CA LEU A 198 -6.70 9.96 18.20
C LEU A 198 -7.74 11.01 18.63
N LEU A 199 -9.03 10.68 18.54
CA LEU A 199 -10.11 11.60 18.94
C LEU A 199 -10.03 12.00 20.43
N ARG A 200 -9.64 11.08 21.32
CA ARG A 200 -9.45 11.40 22.75
C ARG A 200 -8.28 12.38 22.92
N LYS A 201 -7.15 12.09 22.29
CA LYS A 201 -5.96 12.95 22.35
C LYS A 201 -6.25 14.38 21.84
N GLU A 202 -7.04 14.51 20.79
CA GLU A 202 -7.41 15.82 20.22
C GLU A 202 -8.36 16.61 21.12
N LYS A 203 -9.18 15.92 21.90
CA LYS A 203 -10.09 16.54 22.90
C LYS A 203 -9.40 16.92 24.21
N GLY A 204 -8.14 16.56 24.38
CA GLY A 204 -7.35 16.87 25.58
C GLY A 204 -7.58 15.92 26.76
N ASP A 205 -8.13 14.74 26.50
CA ASP A 205 -8.32 13.67 27.49
C ASP A 205 -7.12 12.70 27.53
#